data_7699a5134b232845945f953390236917
#
_entry.id   7699a5134b232845945f953390236917
#
_cell.length_a   1.000
_cell.length_b   1.000
_cell.length_c   1.000
_cell.angle_alpha   90.00
_cell.angle_beta   90.00
_cell.angle_gamma   90.00
#
_symmetry.space_group_name_H-M   'P 1'
#
loop_
_entity.id
_entity.type
_entity.pdbx_description
1 polymer ?
#
loop_
_entity_poly.entity_id
_entity_poly.type
_entity_poly.pdbx_seq_one_letter_code
_entity_poly.pdbx_strand_id
1 'polypeptide(L)'
;MLQLCKVQAVSVKEAHAKIKDDPAEWTKARKEFEAAGLRIVSVGKIDFALDTDEDVDRNFKYAQALGAAGIVMAPQLAVLPRIERFVKQYNVKAFIHCHGPEDKVFPTPDSVLKAVQGMDARMGLCLDSGHTIRAGVDLIAAMRQAGPRMLDFHIKDLRDLKDRNTSCQVGDGAVPVSTIFKTLKNMSYTGDVNLEYEVLADNPLPGMLGSFAYMRGALAGITV
;
A
#
# COMPACT_ATOMS: atom_id res chain seq x y z
N MET A 1 -6.82 10.95 15.32
CA MET A 1 -7.36 9.64 14.90
C MET A 1 -6.31 8.54 14.96
N LEU A 2 -5.21 8.60 14.20
CA LEU A 2 -4.19 7.53 14.15
C LEU A 2 -3.53 7.26 15.49
N GLN A 3 -3.26 8.28 16.30
CA GLN A 3 -2.76 8.12 17.67
C GLN A 3 -3.70 7.30 18.56
N LEU A 4 -5.03 7.48 18.43
CA LEU A 4 -6.02 6.67 19.14
C LEU A 4 -5.96 5.20 18.71
N CYS A 5 -5.66 4.93 17.44
CA CYS A 5 -5.43 3.58 16.94
C CYS A 5 -4.11 2.96 17.41
N LYS A 6 -3.25 3.71 18.10
CA LYS A 6 -1.92 3.28 18.58
C LYS A 6 -1.05 2.75 17.44
N VAL A 7 -1.07 3.42 16.29
CA VAL A 7 -0.20 3.15 15.15
C VAL A 7 0.93 4.18 15.10
N GLN A 8 2.08 3.76 14.56
CA GLN A 8 3.29 4.58 14.44
C GLN A 8 3.68 4.85 12.99
N ALA A 9 2.91 4.32 12.04
CA ALA A 9 3.18 4.43 10.62
C ALA A 9 1.92 4.78 9.84
N VAL A 10 2.07 5.51 8.74
CA VAL A 10 0.98 5.92 7.87
C VAL A 10 1.41 5.95 6.42
N SER A 11 0.51 5.47 5.53
CA SER A 11 0.57 5.75 4.11
C SER A 11 -0.24 7.01 3.83
N VAL A 12 0.39 8.06 3.29
CA VAL A 12 -0.22 9.38 3.09
C VAL A 12 -0.91 9.45 1.74
N LYS A 13 -2.22 9.69 1.74
CA LYS A 13 -3.01 9.95 0.50
C LYS A 13 -3.01 11.45 0.16
N GLU A 14 -3.28 11.77 -1.11
CA GLU A 14 -3.38 13.17 -1.60
C GLU A 14 -4.39 14.03 -0.81
N ALA A 15 -5.40 13.41 -0.20
CA ALA A 15 -6.34 14.10 0.67
C ALA A 15 -5.68 14.71 1.93
N HIS A 16 -4.52 14.20 2.35
CA HIS A 16 -3.79 14.65 3.54
C HIS A 16 -2.66 15.63 3.20
N ALA A 17 -2.03 15.46 2.04
CA ALA A 17 -1.01 16.37 1.51
C ALA A 17 -1.07 16.31 -0.02
N LYS A 18 -1.39 17.42 -0.66
CA LYS A 18 -1.65 17.43 -2.11
C LYS A 18 -0.36 17.52 -2.91
N ILE A 19 -0.24 16.72 -3.96
CA ILE A 19 0.92 16.76 -4.88
C ILE A 19 1.04 18.11 -5.58
N LYS A 20 -0.09 18.83 -5.75
CA LYS A 20 -0.12 20.15 -6.40
C LYS A 20 0.31 21.30 -5.49
N ASP A 21 0.45 21.05 -4.19
CA ASP A 21 0.88 22.10 -3.25
C ASP A 21 2.35 22.49 -3.47
N ASP A 22 2.74 23.59 -2.88
CA ASP A 22 4.14 24.04 -2.87
C ASP A 22 5.01 23.03 -2.07
N PRO A 23 6.26 22.77 -2.48
CA PRO A 23 7.18 21.90 -1.73
C PRO A 23 7.36 22.26 -0.25
N ALA A 24 7.16 23.53 0.12
CA ALA A 24 7.18 23.96 1.52
C ALA A 24 6.01 23.35 2.33
N GLU A 25 4.83 23.22 1.72
CA GLU A 25 3.68 22.59 2.38
C GLU A 25 3.89 21.07 2.56
N TRP A 26 4.57 20.39 1.64
CA TRP A 26 4.95 18.98 1.83
C TRP A 26 5.88 18.80 3.04
N THR A 27 6.87 19.69 3.15
CA THR A 27 7.81 19.67 4.30
C THR A 27 7.08 19.98 5.61
N LYS A 28 6.13 20.90 5.60
CA LYS A 28 5.29 21.22 6.76
C LYS A 28 4.42 20.01 7.15
N ALA A 29 3.72 19.39 6.19
CA ALA A 29 2.92 18.19 6.43
C ALA A 29 3.77 17.08 7.05
N ARG A 30 4.97 16.82 6.54
CA ARG A 30 5.91 15.87 7.13
C ARG A 30 6.16 16.17 8.61
N LYS A 31 6.50 17.41 8.95
CA LYS A 31 6.76 17.82 10.35
C LYS A 31 5.54 17.60 11.25
N GLU A 32 4.33 17.82 10.74
CA GLU A 32 3.09 17.59 11.48
C GLU A 32 2.88 16.09 11.78
N PHE A 33 3.15 15.19 10.81
CA PHE A 33 3.11 13.76 11.05
C PHE A 33 4.18 13.32 12.05
N GLU A 34 5.42 13.80 11.91
CA GLU A 34 6.53 13.51 12.82
C GLU A 34 6.22 14.00 14.25
N ALA A 35 5.68 15.22 14.40
CA ALA A 35 5.26 15.77 15.70
C ALA A 35 4.12 14.95 16.33
N ALA A 36 3.29 14.31 15.53
CA ALA A 36 2.27 13.37 15.99
C ALA A 36 2.81 11.96 16.32
N GLY A 37 4.13 11.74 16.19
CA GLY A 37 4.77 10.43 16.41
C GLY A 37 4.53 9.43 15.29
N LEU A 38 4.24 9.89 14.07
CA LEU A 38 3.93 9.05 12.92
C LEU A 38 5.06 9.07 11.90
N ARG A 39 5.52 7.89 11.49
CA ARG A 39 6.43 7.70 10.38
C ARG A 39 5.64 7.55 9.07
N ILE A 40 5.98 8.33 8.05
CA ILE A 40 5.39 8.17 6.72
C ILE A 40 6.11 7.02 6.01
N VAL A 41 5.38 5.95 5.70
CA VAL A 41 5.95 4.75 5.06
C VAL A 41 5.82 4.79 3.55
N SER A 42 4.75 5.35 3.05
CA SER A 42 4.49 5.54 1.63
C SER A 42 3.60 6.75 1.38
N VAL A 43 3.56 7.17 0.12
CA VAL A 43 2.59 8.14 -0.40
C VAL A 43 1.82 7.52 -1.56
N GLY A 44 0.62 7.99 -1.80
CA GLY A 44 -0.19 7.55 -2.97
C GLY A 44 -1.58 7.05 -2.55
N LYS A 45 -2.34 6.47 -3.45
CA LYS A 45 -2.01 5.95 -4.78
C LYS A 45 -1.78 7.09 -5.80
N ILE A 46 -0.72 7.02 -6.57
CA ILE A 46 -0.42 7.94 -7.68
C ILE A 46 -0.52 7.20 -9.01
N ASP A 47 -1.27 7.77 -9.98
CA ASP A 47 -1.54 7.07 -11.25
C ASP A 47 -0.45 7.27 -12.32
N PHE A 48 0.45 8.25 -12.16
CA PHE A 48 1.47 8.58 -13.16
C PHE A 48 0.85 8.71 -14.56
N ALA A 49 -0.12 9.61 -14.67
CA ALA A 49 -0.94 9.76 -15.88
C ALA A 49 -0.16 10.28 -17.10
N LEU A 50 0.92 11.00 -16.87
CA LEU A 50 1.76 11.59 -17.92
C LEU A 50 3.12 10.87 -17.97
N ASP A 51 3.50 10.44 -19.19
CA ASP A 51 4.83 9.87 -19.43
C ASP A 51 5.83 10.98 -19.78
N THR A 52 6.06 11.91 -18.82
CA THR A 52 7.05 12.98 -18.92
C THR A 52 8.00 12.98 -17.73
N ASP A 53 9.21 13.49 -17.91
CA ASP A 53 10.19 13.59 -16.84
C ASP A 53 9.71 14.54 -15.72
N GLU A 54 9.04 15.62 -16.10
CA GLU A 54 8.55 16.63 -15.17
C GLU A 54 7.48 16.06 -14.24
N ASP A 55 6.54 15.27 -14.76
CA ASP A 55 5.48 14.66 -13.94
C ASP A 55 6.05 13.61 -13.00
N VAL A 56 6.90 12.72 -13.52
CA VAL A 56 7.52 11.68 -12.70
C VAL A 56 8.44 12.29 -11.64
N ASP A 57 9.29 13.26 -12.00
CA ASP A 57 10.18 13.96 -11.08
C ASP A 57 9.42 14.62 -9.93
N ARG A 58 8.31 15.32 -10.25
CA ARG A 58 7.46 15.95 -9.25
C ARG A 58 6.93 14.95 -8.22
N ASN A 59 6.45 13.79 -8.67
CA ASN A 59 5.92 12.75 -7.79
C ASN A 59 7.01 12.15 -6.88
N PHE A 60 8.23 11.99 -7.39
CA PHE A 60 9.36 11.53 -6.57
C PHE A 60 9.85 12.60 -5.59
N LYS A 61 9.90 13.87 -6.00
CA LYS A 61 10.19 14.99 -5.09
C LYS A 61 9.16 15.09 -3.96
N TYR A 62 7.89 14.91 -4.28
CA TYR A 62 6.81 14.87 -3.28
C TYR A 62 7.04 13.75 -2.26
N ALA A 63 7.32 12.53 -2.71
CA ALA A 63 7.61 11.41 -1.81
C ALA A 63 8.85 11.67 -0.93
N GLN A 64 9.91 12.22 -1.52
CA GLN A 64 11.14 12.55 -0.80
C GLN A 64 10.92 13.66 0.24
N ALA A 65 10.18 14.72 -0.10
CA ALA A 65 9.87 15.83 0.81
C ALA A 65 9.05 15.36 2.01
N LEU A 66 8.12 14.42 1.80
CA LEU A 66 7.35 13.78 2.87
C LEU A 66 8.17 12.73 3.64
N GLY A 67 9.37 12.38 3.21
CA GLY A 67 10.20 11.37 3.85
C GLY A 67 9.68 9.94 3.70
N ALA A 68 8.87 9.70 2.68
CA ALA A 68 8.31 8.38 2.39
C ALA A 68 9.37 7.42 1.83
N ALA A 69 9.34 6.16 2.26
CA ALA A 69 10.22 5.11 1.76
C ALA A 69 9.84 4.65 0.35
N GLY A 70 8.58 4.86 -0.06
CA GLY A 70 8.09 4.46 -1.38
C GLY A 70 6.81 5.18 -1.80
N ILE A 71 6.44 4.94 -3.05
CA ILE A 71 5.23 5.47 -3.68
C ILE A 71 4.32 4.29 -4.05
N VAL A 72 3.12 4.25 -3.49
CA VAL A 72 2.04 3.36 -3.98
C VAL A 72 1.52 3.94 -5.28
N MET A 73 1.52 3.14 -6.35
CA MET A 73 1.23 3.63 -7.68
C MET A 73 0.44 2.66 -8.55
N ALA A 74 -0.27 3.19 -9.56
CA ALA A 74 -0.99 2.44 -10.58
C ALA A 74 -0.67 3.00 -11.97
N PRO A 75 0.58 2.91 -12.46
CA PRO A 75 1.02 3.51 -13.71
C PRO A 75 0.56 2.70 -14.93
N GLN A 76 0.63 3.31 -16.11
CA GLN A 76 0.59 2.56 -17.35
C GLN A 76 1.92 1.83 -17.59
N LEU A 77 1.90 0.67 -18.27
CA LEU A 77 3.11 -0.12 -18.54
C LEU A 77 4.22 0.69 -19.24
N ALA A 78 3.85 1.57 -20.16
CA ALA A 78 4.79 2.39 -20.91
C ALA A 78 5.64 3.33 -20.03
N VAL A 79 5.12 3.75 -18.87
CA VAL A 79 5.81 4.68 -17.96
C VAL A 79 6.83 3.97 -17.06
N LEU A 80 6.76 2.64 -16.91
CA LEU A 80 7.62 1.90 -15.98
C LEU A 80 9.13 2.10 -16.20
N PRO A 81 9.67 2.12 -17.43
CA PRO A 81 11.10 2.37 -17.63
C PRO A 81 11.54 3.77 -17.16
N ARG A 82 10.66 4.77 -17.28
CA ARG A 82 10.90 6.11 -16.77
C ARG A 82 10.88 6.11 -15.25
N ILE A 83 9.86 5.50 -14.63
CA ILE A 83 9.76 5.36 -13.18
C ILE A 83 11.01 4.68 -12.61
N GLU A 84 11.51 3.61 -13.23
CA GLU A 84 12.72 2.92 -12.79
C GLU A 84 13.94 3.85 -12.73
N ARG A 85 14.10 4.74 -13.70
CA ARG A 85 15.18 5.74 -13.69
C ARG A 85 15.08 6.65 -12.46
N PHE A 86 13.88 7.14 -12.14
CA PHE A 86 13.66 7.99 -10.98
C PHE A 86 13.74 7.23 -9.65
N VAL A 87 13.33 5.96 -9.60
CA VAL A 87 13.58 5.05 -8.47
C VAL A 87 15.07 5.00 -8.12
N LYS A 88 15.93 4.89 -9.14
CA LYS A 88 17.40 4.88 -8.98
C LYS A 88 17.92 6.25 -8.54
N GLN A 89 17.44 7.33 -9.15
CA GLN A 89 17.85 8.70 -8.89
C GLN A 89 17.53 9.15 -7.46
N TYR A 90 16.29 8.90 -7.01
CA TYR A 90 15.79 9.37 -5.70
C TYR A 90 16.00 8.37 -4.58
N ASN A 91 16.37 7.14 -4.89
CA ASN A 91 16.42 6.00 -3.95
C ASN A 91 15.09 5.80 -3.21
N VAL A 92 13.97 5.98 -3.91
CA VAL A 92 12.59 5.80 -3.43
C VAL A 92 12.00 4.58 -4.12
N LYS A 93 11.32 3.71 -3.35
CA LYS A 93 10.72 2.48 -3.90
C LYS A 93 9.44 2.77 -4.67
N ALA A 94 9.14 1.92 -5.66
CA ALA A 94 7.89 1.92 -6.42
C ALA A 94 7.05 0.70 -6.02
N PHE A 95 5.91 0.93 -5.38
CA PHE A 95 4.96 -0.08 -4.91
C PHE A 95 3.77 -0.12 -5.87
N ILE A 96 3.84 -0.97 -6.90
CA ILE A 96 2.78 -1.07 -7.91
C ILE A 96 1.61 -1.83 -7.31
N HIS A 97 0.47 -1.15 -7.21
CA HIS A 97 -0.74 -1.66 -6.58
C HIS A 97 -1.60 -2.42 -7.60
N CYS A 98 -1.96 -3.67 -7.30
CA CYS A 98 -2.93 -4.43 -8.08
C CYS A 98 -4.35 -4.14 -7.56
N HIS A 99 -5.29 -3.80 -8.49
CA HIS A 99 -6.63 -3.32 -8.12
C HIS A 99 -7.76 -4.34 -8.36
N GLY A 100 -7.41 -5.60 -8.66
CA GLY A 100 -8.42 -6.64 -8.88
C GLY A 100 -8.99 -6.64 -10.31
N PRO A 101 -10.09 -7.37 -10.53
CA PRO A 101 -10.56 -7.72 -11.88
C PRO A 101 -10.98 -6.51 -12.74
N GLU A 102 -11.25 -5.37 -12.14
CA GLU A 102 -11.63 -4.15 -12.85
C GLU A 102 -10.42 -3.40 -13.45
N ASP A 103 -9.22 -3.63 -12.94
CA ASP A 103 -8.01 -3.01 -13.45
C ASP A 103 -7.53 -3.72 -14.73
N LYS A 104 -7.41 -2.97 -15.81
CA LYS A 104 -6.98 -3.51 -17.12
C LYS A 104 -5.46 -3.68 -17.22
N VAL A 105 -4.69 -3.01 -16.38
CA VAL A 105 -3.22 -3.01 -16.42
C VAL A 105 -2.65 -3.97 -15.38
N PHE A 106 -3.10 -3.85 -14.14
CA PHE A 106 -2.63 -4.66 -13.01
C PHE A 106 -3.78 -5.35 -12.26
N PRO A 107 -4.51 -6.30 -12.90
CA PRO A 107 -5.62 -6.99 -12.25
C PRO A 107 -5.18 -7.95 -11.14
N THR A 108 -3.95 -8.46 -11.18
CA THR A 108 -3.45 -9.50 -10.28
C THR A 108 -2.02 -9.22 -9.83
N PRO A 109 -1.56 -9.82 -8.72
CA PRO A 109 -0.15 -9.79 -8.32
C PRO A 109 0.80 -10.25 -9.42
N ASP A 110 0.46 -11.31 -10.14
CA ASP A 110 1.28 -11.86 -11.23
C ASP A 110 1.48 -10.85 -12.39
N SER A 111 0.46 -10.04 -12.71
CA SER A 111 0.58 -8.98 -13.74
C SER A 111 1.64 -7.94 -13.35
N VAL A 112 1.72 -7.58 -12.07
CA VAL A 112 2.76 -6.67 -11.56
C VAL A 112 4.14 -7.34 -11.61
N LEU A 113 4.25 -8.58 -11.11
CA LEU A 113 5.53 -9.31 -11.08
C LEU A 113 6.12 -9.49 -12.47
N LYS A 114 5.28 -9.77 -13.47
CA LYS A 114 5.71 -9.84 -14.88
C LYS A 114 6.20 -8.48 -15.40
N ALA A 115 5.49 -7.42 -15.07
CA ALA A 115 5.83 -6.07 -15.54
C ALA A 115 7.17 -5.56 -14.96
N VAL A 116 7.51 -5.94 -13.73
CA VAL A 116 8.78 -5.53 -13.07
C VAL A 116 9.89 -6.55 -13.23
N GLN A 117 9.70 -7.61 -14.02
CA GLN A 117 10.71 -8.62 -14.26
C GLN A 117 11.96 -8.01 -14.90
N GLY A 118 13.13 -8.21 -14.28
CA GLY A 118 14.39 -7.62 -14.74
C GLY A 118 14.61 -6.16 -14.36
N MET A 119 13.62 -5.48 -13.78
CA MET A 119 13.78 -4.11 -13.27
C MET A 119 14.47 -4.07 -11.92
N ASP A 120 14.88 -2.87 -11.50
CA ASP A 120 15.52 -2.60 -10.21
C ASP A 120 14.71 -3.23 -9.06
N ALA A 121 15.43 -3.75 -8.03
CA ALA A 121 14.80 -4.42 -6.90
C ALA A 121 13.86 -3.51 -6.08
N ARG A 122 13.95 -2.19 -6.22
CA ARG A 122 13.06 -1.21 -5.61
C ARG A 122 11.75 -1.02 -6.36
N MET A 123 11.57 -1.68 -7.52
CA MET A 123 10.31 -1.79 -8.24
C MET A 123 9.61 -3.08 -7.84
N GLY A 124 8.43 -3.01 -7.27
CA GLY A 124 7.75 -4.23 -6.81
C GLY A 124 6.27 -4.04 -6.54
N LEU A 125 5.71 -5.04 -5.91
CA LEU A 125 4.29 -5.18 -5.67
C LEU A 125 3.88 -4.53 -4.35
N CYS A 126 2.84 -3.69 -4.37
CA CYS A 126 1.94 -3.46 -3.26
C CYS A 126 0.81 -4.48 -3.40
N LEU A 127 0.81 -5.49 -2.56
CA LEU A 127 -0.20 -6.54 -2.59
C LEU A 127 -1.38 -6.14 -1.72
N ASP A 128 -2.58 -6.02 -2.32
CA ASP A 128 -3.82 -5.82 -1.59
C ASP A 128 -4.57 -7.14 -1.41
N SER A 129 -4.92 -7.47 -0.17
CA SER A 129 -5.58 -8.73 0.17
C SER A 129 -6.95 -8.88 -0.48
N GLY A 130 -7.78 -7.84 -0.43
CA GLY A 130 -9.14 -7.85 -0.98
C GLY A 130 -9.16 -7.88 -2.49
N HIS A 131 -8.34 -7.04 -3.13
CA HIS A 131 -8.26 -7.02 -4.60
C HIS A 131 -7.70 -8.33 -5.17
N THR A 132 -6.69 -8.92 -4.53
CA THR A 132 -6.12 -10.20 -4.94
C THR A 132 -7.15 -11.33 -4.88
N ILE A 133 -7.88 -11.46 -3.78
CA ILE A 133 -8.90 -12.50 -3.61
C ILE A 133 -10.05 -12.31 -4.60
N ARG A 134 -10.52 -11.08 -4.79
CA ARG A 134 -11.59 -10.77 -5.77
C ARG A 134 -11.19 -11.10 -7.21
N ALA A 135 -9.93 -11.04 -7.53
CA ALA A 135 -9.41 -11.49 -8.83
C ALA A 135 -9.37 -13.02 -8.97
N GLY A 136 -9.85 -13.77 -7.98
CA GLY A 136 -9.84 -15.24 -7.99
C GLY A 136 -8.46 -15.85 -7.75
N VAL A 137 -7.52 -15.07 -7.23
CA VAL A 137 -6.15 -15.51 -6.98
C VAL A 137 -6.02 -16.04 -5.55
N ASP A 138 -5.34 -17.16 -5.38
CA ASP A 138 -4.93 -17.63 -4.04
C ASP A 138 -3.94 -16.64 -3.43
N LEU A 139 -4.43 -15.90 -2.44
CA LEU A 139 -3.67 -14.84 -1.78
C LEU A 139 -2.35 -15.35 -1.18
N ILE A 140 -2.40 -16.51 -0.50
CA ILE A 140 -1.23 -17.06 0.19
C ILE A 140 -0.17 -17.55 -0.80
N ALA A 141 -0.61 -18.15 -1.90
CA ALA A 141 0.30 -18.53 -2.99
C ALA A 141 0.92 -17.29 -3.65
N ALA A 142 0.13 -16.24 -3.91
CA ALA A 142 0.60 -14.99 -4.48
C ALA A 142 1.63 -14.27 -3.58
N MET A 143 1.40 -14.24 -2.25
CA MET A 143 2.37 -13.70 -1.29
C MET A 143 3.72 -14.43 -1.39
N ARG A 144 3.70 -15.76 -1.40
CA ARG A 144 4.91 -16.57 -1.50
C ARG A 144 5.63 -16.39 -2.84
N GLN A 145 4.86 -16.34 -3.94
CA GLN A 145 5.39 -16.12 -5.29
C GLN A 145 6.06 -14.74 -5.41
N ALA A 146 5.45 -13.70 -4.82
CA ALA A 146 5.99 -12.35 -4.85
C ALA A 146 7.35 -12.27 -4.10
N GLY A 147 7.50 -13.00 -3.00
CA GLY A 147 8.75 -13.08 -2.25
C GLY A 147 9.33 -11.69 -1.96
N PRO A 148 10.60 -11.43 -2.30
CA PRO A 148 11.24 -10.14 -2.04
C PRO A 148 10.71 -8.99 -2.91
N ARG A 149 9.90 -9.27 -3.92
CA ARG A 149 9.22 -8.25 -4.73
C ARG A 149 7.92 -7.74 -4.11
N MET A 150 7.43 -8.35 -3.04
CA MET A 150 6.35 -7.82 -2.22
C MET A 150 6.91 -6.73 -1.31
N LEU A 151 6.86 -5.48 -1.76
CA LEU A 151 7.48 -4.33 -1.10
C LEU A 151 6.54 -3.61 -0.13
N ASP A 152 5.23 -3.75 -0.33
CA ASP A 152 4.17 -3.18 0.50
C ASP A 152 2.97 -4.14 0.56
N PHE A 153 2.17 -4.04 1.61
CA PHE A 153 1.00 -4.89 1.79
C PHE A 153 -0.18 -4.06 2.31
N HIS A 154 -1.28 -4.06 1.54
CA HIS A 154 -2.54 -3.48 1.97
C HIS A 154 -3.47 -4.56 2.50
N ILE A 155 -3.92 -4.39 3.73
CA ILE A 155 -4.90 -5.27 4.34
C ILE A 155 -6.29 -4.63 4.29
N LYS A 156 -7.21 -5.35 3.70
CA LYS A 156 -8.62 -5.02 3.53
C LYS A 156 -9.43 -6.27 3.82
N ASP A 157 -10.60 -6.14 4.40
CA ASP A 157 -11.51 -7.27 4.64
C ASP A 157 -12.84 -7.08 3.90
N LEU A 158 -13.42 -8.19 3.47
CA LEU A 158 -14.63 -8.27 2.67
C LEU A 158 -15.57 -9.33 3.26
N ARG A 159 -16.87 -9.05 3.35
CA ARG A 159 -17.89 -10.05 3.74
C ARG A 159 -18.14 -11.08 2.64
N ASP A 160 -18.20 -10.60 1.39
CA ASP A 160 -18.20 -11.44 0.18
C ASP A 160 -16.90 -11.21 -0.59
N LEU A 161 -16.11 -12.27 -0.74
CA LEU A 161 -14.80 -12.24 -1.39
C LEU A 161 -14.84 -11.93 -2.90
N LYS A 162 -16.05 -11.84 -3.49
CA LYS A 162 -16.26 -11.52 -4.90
C LYS A 162 -16.80 -10.11 -5.12
N ASP A 163 -17.39 -9.50 -4.08
CA ASP A 163 -18.03 -8.19 -4.19
C ASP A 163 -17.21 -7.09 -3.48
N ARG A 164 -16.70 -6.14 -4.27
CA ARG A 164 -15.96 -4.97 -3.79
C ARG A 164 -16.74 -4.07 -2.82
N ASN A 165 -18.07 -4.10 -2.92
CA ASN A 165 -18.93 -3.22 -2.11
C ASN A 165 -19.20 -3.80 -0.71
N THR A 166 -18.64 -4.95 -0.39
CA THR A 166 -18.81 -5.63 0.90
C THR A 166 -17.63 -5.41 1.85
N SER A 167 -16.81 -4.38 1.59
CA SER A 167 -15.73 -3.98 2.50
C SER A 167 -16.25 -3.78 3.92
N CYS A 168 -15.52 -4.28 4.89
CA CYS A 168 -15.89 -4.22 6.30
C CYS A 168 -14.68 -4.00 7.20
N GLN A 169 -14.92 -3.87 8.49
CA GLN A 169 -13.88 -3.87 9.50
C GLN A 169 -13.08 -5.17 9.41
N VAL A 170 -11.76 -5.09 9.52
CA VAL A 170 -10.91 -6.28 9.53
C VAL A 170 -11.26 -7.17 10.72
N GLY A 171 -11.59 -8.42 10.44
CA GLY A 171 -12.09 -9.41 11.39
C GLY A 171 -13.59 -9.67 11.30
N ASP A 172 -14.36 -8.82 10.60
CA ASP A 172 -15.80 -8.99 10.37
C ASP A 172 -16.10 -9.64 9.02
N GLY A 173 -15.08 -9.90 8.22
CA GLY A 173 -15.18 -10.48 6.88
C GLY A 173 -14.63 -11.89 6.77
N ALA A 174 -14.36 -12.29 5.54
CA ALA A 174 -13.92 -13.64 5.19
C ALA A 174 -12.44 -13.71 4.76
N VAL A 175 -11.71 -12.58 4.79
CA VAL A 175 -10.27 -12.57 4.47
C VAL A 175 -9.48 -13.29 5.58
N PRO A 176 -8.57 -14.23 5.24
CA PRO A 176 -7.91 -15.09 6.23
C PRO A 176 -6.75 -14.36 6.94
N VAL A 177 -7.06 -13.33 7.75
CA VAL A 177 -6.09 -12.40 8.36
C VAL A 177 -5.01 -13.10 9.17
N SER A 178 -5.37 -14.08 10.02
CA SER A 178 -4.40 -14.83 10.82
C SER A 178 -3.44 -15.63 9.94
N THR A 179 -3.93 -16.20 8.83
CA THR A 179 -3.09 -16.91 7.86
C THR A 179 -2.16 -15.96 7.12
N ILE A 180 -2.62 -14.74 6.78
CA ILE A 180 -1.79 -13.69 6.19
C ILE A 180 -0.61 -13.37 7.12
N PHE A 181 -0.86 -13.04 8.38
CA PHE A 181 0.21 -12.69 9.33
C PHE A 181 1.17 -13.85 9.57
N LYS A 182 0.66 -15.10 9.69
CA LYS A 182 1.51 -16.29 9.79
C LYS A 182 2.40 -16.44 8.55
N THR A 183 1.86 -16.16 7.38
CA THR A 183 2.62 -16.22 6.11
C THR A 183 3.68 -15.13 6.06
N LEU A 184 3.35 -13.88 6.40
CA LEU A 184 4.31 -12.76 6.47
C LEU A 184 5.47 -13.08 7.42
N LYS A 185 5.16 -13.62 8.62
CA LYS A 185 6.17 -14.07 9.58
C LYS A 185 7.09 -15.15 9.00
N ASN A 186 6.51 -16.18 8.36
CA ASN A 186 7.27 -17.29 7.77
C ASN A 186 8.15 -16.84 6.59
N MET A 187 7.74 -15.78 5.88
CA MET A 187 8.49 -15.16 4.80
C MET A 187 9.56 -14.18 5.30
N SER A 188 9.65 -13.94 6.61
CA SER A 188 10.50 -12.89 7.19
C SER A 188 10.24 -11.51 6.56
N TYR A 189 8.97 -11.22 6.30
CA TYR A 189 8.58 -9.95 5.68
C TYR A 189 8.91 -8.77 6.59
N THR A 190 9.61 -7.78 6.07
CA THR A 190 10.08 -6.60 6.81
C THR A 190 9.42 -5.30 6.37
N GLY A 191 8.49 -5.38 5.41
CA GLY A 191 7.71 -4.22 4.97
C GLY A 191 6.58 -3.84 5.93
N ASP A 192 5.88 -2.79 5.60
CA ASP A 192 4.71 -2.34 6.36
C ASP A 192 3.44 -3.09 5.92
N VAL A 193 2.49 -3.25 6.84
CA VAL A 193 1.14 -3.74 6.57
C VAL A 193 0.17 -2.59 6.82
N ASN A 194 -0.33 -2.01 5.75
CA ASN A 194 -1.18 -0.83 5.80
C ASN A 194 -2.66 -1.23 5.79
N LEU A 195 -3.41 -0.78 6.78
CA LEU A 195 -4.86 -0.92 6.77
C LEU A 195 -5.45 0.00 5.70
N GLU A 196 -6.08 -0.57 4.68
CA GLU A 196 -6.88 0.18 3.71
C GLU A 196 -8.35 0.11 4.10
N TYR A 197 -8.78 1.10 4.89
CA TYR A 197 -10.13 1.19 5.44
C TYR A 197 -10.99 2.15 4.61
N GLU A 198 -11.92 1.61 3.85
CA GLU A 198 -12.79 2.36 2.93
C GLU A 198 -14.28 2.25 3.32
N VAL A 199 -14.54 2.13 4.63
CA VAL A 199 -15.88 1.95 5.17
C VAL A 199 -16.22 3.12 6.08
N LEU A 200 -17.47 3.61 6.01
CA LEU A 200 -17.96 4.71 6.85
C LEU A 200 -17.03 5.93 6.82
N ALA A 201 -16.78 6.47 5.62
CA ALA A 201 -15.83 7.57 5.39
C ALA A 201 -16.05 8.79 6.30
N ASP A 202 -17.31 9.07 6.67
CA ASP A 202 -17.65 10.19 7.56
C ASP A 202 -17.28 9.94 9.04
N ASN A 203 -17.17 8.67 9.45
CA ASN A 203 -16.77 8.28 10.80
C ASN A 203 -15.98 6.98 10.80
N PRO A 204 -14.76 6.93 10.27
CA PRO A 204 -13.98 5.70 10.13
C PRO A 204 -13.36 5.20 11.45
N LEU A 205 -13.25 6.06 12.47
CA LEU A 205 -12.48 5.77 13.68
C LEU A 205 -12.91 4.49 14.42
N PRO A 206 -14.22 4.22 14.66
CA PRO A 206 -14.62 2.99 15.37
C PRO A 206 -14.17 1.72 14.66
N GLY A 207 -14.37 1.64 13.33
CA GLY A 207 -13.97 0.49 12.55
C GLY A 207 -12.45 0.34 12.40
N MET A 208 -11.73 1.47 12.34
CA MET A 208 -10.26 1.43 12.38
C MET A 208 -9.75 0.89 13.73
N LEU A 209 -10.33 1.33 14.85
CA LEU A 209 -9.98 0.82 16.18
C LEU A 209 -10.22 -0.69 16.29
N GLY A 210 -11.39 -1.16 15.83
CA GLY A 210 -11.73 -2.58 15.78
C GLY A 210 -10.77 -3.37 14.90
N SER A 211 -10.50 -2.89 13.68
CA SER A 211 -9.56 -3.51 12.74
C SER A 211 -8.16 -3.68 13.37
N PHE A 212 -7.60 -2.62 13.96
CA PHE A 212 -6.29 -2.69 14.59
C PHE A 212 -6.28 -3.57 15.85
N ALA A 213 -7.38 -3.58 16.63
CA ALA A 213 -7.50 -4.47 17.79
C ALA A 213 -7.51 -5.94 17.35
N TYR A 214 -8.29 -6.28 16.32
CA TYR A 214 -8.33 -7.63 15.76
C TYR A 214 -6.97 -8.07 15.21
N MET A 215 -6.32 -7.22 14.41
CA MET A 215 -5.01 -7.52 13.84
C MET A 215 -3.94 -7.75 14.92
N ARG A 216 -3.93 -6.95 15.99
CA ARG A 216 -3.04 -7.16 17.14
C ARG A 216 -3.30 -8.48 17.85
N GLY A 217 -4.58 -8.84 18.03
CA GLY A 217 -4.96 -10.15 18.59
C GLY A 217 -4.48 -11.31 17.71
N ALA A 218 -4.67 -11.20 16.38
CA ALA A 218 -4.18 -12.19 15.44
C ALA A 218 -2.65 -12.35 15.48
N LEU A 219 -1.91 -11.24 15.56
CA LEU A 219 -0.45 -11.25 15.69
C LEU A 219 0.00 -11.88 17.03
N ALA A 220 -0.65 -11.56 18.14
CA ALA A 220 -0.34 -12.13 19.44
C ALA A 220 -0.51 -13.66 19.44
N GLY A 221 -1.56 -14.17 18.79
CA GLY A 221 -1.81 -15.61 18.66
C GLY A 221 -0.80 -16.38 17.81
N ILE A 222 0.01 -15.69 17.00
CA ILE A 222 1.04 -16.31 16.16
C ILE A 222 2.41 -16.33 16.87
N THR A 223 2.59 -15.48 17.86
CA THR A 223 3.87 -15.34 18.58
C THR A 223 4.02 -16.31 19.76
N VAL A 224 2.95 -16.99 20.10
CA VAL A 224 2.92 -18.08 21.08
C VAL A 224 3.15 -19.39 20.34
#